data_36a797a29a7ecfd54f73efc9cc25e13e
#
_entry.id   36a797a29a7ecfd54f73efc9cc25e13e
#
_cell.length_a   1.000
_cell.length_b   1.000
_cell.length_c   1.000
_cell.angle_alpha   90.00
_cell.angle_beta   90.00
_cell.angle_gamma   90.00
#
_symmetry.space_group_name_H-M   'P 1'
#
loop_
_entity.id
_entity.type
_entity.pdbx_description
1 polymer ?
#
loop_
_entity_poly.entity_id
_entity_poly.type
_entity_poly.pdbx_seq_one_letter_code
_entity_poly.pdbx_strand_id
1 'polypeptide(L)'
;MKKISLISILPQILSSHKKWFSSKGKDGIFADLSEEDLQEGNFRNCNLVEANLQAANLSYSDFTDADLRGANLLEANLKGAILTNANFEETDLMWANLNGADLQDTRLDGAYLQGANLKDTRIIREQIKFAYTDEDTQLPDNIRYPL
;
A
#
# COMPACT_ATOMS: atom_id res chain seq x y z
N MET A 1 -5.56 14.74 -28.34
CA MET A 1 -6.42 13.89 -27.47
C MET A 1 -6.07 14.21 -26.03
N LYS A 2 -7.03 14.63 -25.17
CA LYS A 2 -6.77 14.79 -23.73
C LYS A 2 -6.47 13.41 -23.16
N LYS A 3 -5.28 13.23 -22.56
CA LYS A 3 -4.93 12.02 -21.79
C LYS A 3 -5.98 11.90 -20.69
N ILE A 4 -6.83 10.88 -20.72
CA ILE A 4 -7.76 10.60 -19.62
C ILE A 4 -6.88 10.29 -18.44
N SER A 5 -7.00 11.07 -17.36
CA SER A 5 -6.26 10.77 -16.12
C SER A 5 -6.72 9.41 -15.60
N LEU A 6 -5.79 8.54 -15.27
CA LEU A 6 -6.09 7.21 -14.73
C LEU A 6 -6.98 7.31 -13.48
N ILE A 7 -6.77 8.37 -12.67
CA ILE A 7 -7.60 8.67 -11.50
C ILE A 7 -9.09 8.77 -11.86
N SER A 8 -9.44 9.30 -13.04
CA SER A 8 -10.86 9.44 -13.44
C SER A 8 -11.56 8.11 -13.72
N ILE A 9 -10.81 7.06 -14.05
CA ILE A 9 -11.32 5.70 -14.31
C ILE A 9 -10.95 4.71 -13.20
N LEU A 10 -10.28 5.17 -12.15
CA LEU A 10 -9.85 4.34 -11.04
C LEU A 10 -11.02 3.53 -10.41
N PRO A 11 -12.22 4.09 -10.17
CA PRO A 11 -13.33 3.31 -9.64
C PRO A 11 -13.72 2.10 -10.51
N GLN A 12 -13.63 2.23 -11.84
CA GLN A 12 -13.90 1.13 -12.76
C GLN A 12 -12.83 0.04 -12.67
N ILE A 13 -11.56 0.45 -12.59
CA ILE A 13 -10.43 -0.48 -12.43
C ILE A 13 -10.58 -1.27 -11.13
N LEU A 14 -10.84 -0.60 -10.01
CA LEU A 14 -11.01 -1.22 -8.70
C LEU A 14 -12.21 -2.16 -8.65
N SER A 15 -13.34 -1.76 -9.26
CA SER A 15 -14.52 -2.62 -9.38
C SER A 15 -14.23 -3.87 -10.22
N SER A 16 -13.47 -3.73 -11.30
CA SER A 16 -13.08 -4.84 -12.17
C SER A 16 -12.13 -5.81 -11.45
N HIS A 17 -11.15 -5.28 -10.71
CA HIS A 17 -10.24 -6.09 -9.92
C HIS A 17 -10.97 -6.87 -8.81
N LYS A 18 -11.90 -6.25 -8.12
CA LYS A 18 -12.74 -6.93 -7.13
C LYS A 18 -13.48 -8.12 -7.73
N LYS A 19 -14.01 -7.99 -8.95
CA LYS A 19 -14.64 -9.11 -9.69
C LYS A 19 -13.62 -10.18 -10.03
N TRP A 20 -12.45 -9.78 -10.54
CA TRP A 20 -11.35 -10.70 -10.86
C TRP A 20 -10.96 -11.55 -9.66
N PHE A 21 -10.72 -10.91 -8.52
CA PHE A 21 -10.35 -11.59 -7.29
C PHE A 21 -11.45 -12.55 -6.80
N SER A 22 -12.70 -12.08 -6.69
CA SER A 22 -13.81 -12.90 -6.18
C SER A 22 -14.18 -14.08 -7.09
N SER A 23 -13.93 -13.96 -8.39
CA SER A 23 -14.18 -15.01 -9.39
C SER A 23 -12.98 -15.96 -9.58
N LYS A 24 -11.86 -15.72 -8.89
CA LYS A 24 -10.59 -16.44 -9.08
C LYS A 24 -10.08 -16.32 -10.52
N GLY A 25 -10.09 -15.09 -11.06
CA GLY A 25 -9.60 -14.76 -12.40
C GLY A 25 -10.54 -15.08 -13.55
N LYS A 26 -11.79 -15.54 -13.28
CA LYS A 26 -12.74 -15.88 -14.35
C LYS A 26 -13.46 -14.67 -14.93
N ASP A 27 -13.72 -13.65 -14.10
CA ASP A 27 -14.41 -12.42 -14.46
C ASP A 27 -13.63 -11.21 -13.96
N GLY A 28 -13.80 -10.07 -14.64
CA GLY A 28 -13.10 -8.83 -14.29
C GLY A 28 -11.69 -8.78 -14.87
N ILE A 29 -10.92 -7.80 -14.44
CA ILE A 29 -9.55 -7.54 -14.89
C ILE A 29 -8.66 -7.33 -13.68
N PHE A 30 -7.52 -8.00 -13.64
CA PHE A 30 -6.48 -7.78 -12.64
C PHE A 30 -6.03 -6.31 -12.65
N ALA A 31 -5.88 -5.71 -11.47
CA ALA A 31 -5.36 -4.35 -11.36
C ALA A 31 -3.84 -4.36 -11.46
N ASP A 32 -3.33 -4.03 -12.63
CA ASP A 32 -1.94 -3.62 -12.81
C ASP A 32 -1.90 -2.09 -12.87
N LEU A 33 -1.42 -1.49 -11.80
CA LEU A 33 -1.29 -0.05 -11.57
C LEU A 33 0.19 0.32 -11.36
N SER A 34 1.10 -0.54 -11.80
CA SER A 34 2.54 -0.33 -11.65
C SER A 34 3.00 0.93 -12.39
N GLU A 35 3.94 1.67 -11.77
CA GLU A 35 4.56 2.89 -12.29
C GLU A 35 3.56 4.05 -12.56
N GLU A 36 2.29 3.92 -12.19
CA GLU A 36 1.27 4.92 -12.46
C GLU A 36 1.30 6.09 -11.46
N ASP A 37 0.94 7.28 -11.93
CA ASP A 37 0.75 8.45 -11.07
C ASP A 37 -0.69 8.49 -10.55
N LEU A 38 -0.84 8.06 -9.31
CA LEU A 38 -2.11 7.92 -8.59
C LEU A 38 -2.13 8.79 -7.31
N GLN A 39 -1.32 9.85 -7.31
CA GLN A 39 -1.24 10.81 -6.21
C GLN A 39 -2.65 11.32 -5.83
N GLU A 40 -2.91 11.44 -4.51
CA GLU A 40 -4.19 11.87 -3.96
C GLU A 40 -5.38 10.95 -4.35
N GLY A 41 -5.09 9.73 -4.80
CA GLY A 41 -6.11 8.75 -5.20
C GLY A 41 -7.01 8.31 -4.03
N ASN A 42 -8.28 8.06 -4.33
CA ASN A 42 -9.22 7.52 -3.36
C ASN A 42 -9.32 5.99 -3.49
N PHE A 43 -8.74 5.29 -2.53
CA PHE A 43 -8.73 3.82 -2.42
C PHE A 43 -9.48 3.32 -1.18
N ARG A 44 -10.33 4.16 -0.57
CA ARG A 44 -11.08 3.79 0.62
C ARG A 44 -11.95 2.56 0.38
N ASN A 45 -11.92 1.63 1.34
CA ASN A 45 -12.70 0.37 1.31
C ASN A 45 -12.48 -0.48 0.04
N CYS A 46 -11.40 -0.28 -0.69
CA CYS A 46 -11.12 -1.03 -1.91
C CYS A 46 -10.55 -2.42 -1.61
N ASN A 47 -10.89 -3.38 -2.46
CA ASN A 47 -10.19 -4.64 -2.52
C ASN A 47 -9.07 -4.55 -3.56
N LEU A 48 -7.83 -4.58 -3.09
CA LEU A 48 -6.58 -4.56 -3.88
C LEU A 48 -5.72 -5.80 -3.57
N VAL A 49 -6.35 -6.87 -3.07
CA VAL A 49 -5.65 -8.11 -2.76
C VAL A 49 -4.91 -8.62 -3.99
N GLU A 50 -3.61 -8.90 -3.83
CA GLU A 50 -2.69 -9.32 -4.89
C GLU A 50 -2.47 -8.31 -6.03
N ALA A 51 -3.03 -7.09 -5.98
CA ALA A 51 -2.84 -6.07 -7.04
C ALA A 51 -1.36 -5.69 -7.23
N ASN A 52 -1.01 -5.27 -8.44
CA ASN A 52 0.31 -4.73 -8.75
C ASN A 52 0.31 -3.21 -8.70
N LEU A 53 1.06 -2.64 -7.76
CA LEU A 53 1.25 -1.20 -7.50
C LEU A 53 2.75 -0.86 -7.44
N GLN A 54 3.61 -1.73 -8.02
CA GLN A 54 5.05 -1.54 -8.01
C GLN A 54 5.43 -0.17 -8.57
N ALA A 55 6.31 0.56 -7.87
CA ALA A 55 6.81 1.88 -8.25
C ALA A 55 5.73 2.94 -8.52
N ALA A 56 4.47 2.69 -8.15
CA ALA A 56 3.40 3.67 -8.32
C ALA A 56 3.58 4.88 -7.39
N ASN A 57 3.20 6.07 -7.87
CA ASN A 57 3.10 7.25 -7.03
C ASN A 57 1.72 7.32 -6.37
N LEU A 58 1.67 6.94 -5.10
CA LEU A 58 0.47 6.90 -4.25
C LEU A 58 0.56 7.95 -3.13
N SER A 59 1.40 8.98 -3.30
CA SER A 59 1.58 10.01 -2.28
C SER A 59 0.26 10.72 -1.99
N TYR A 60 -0.01 10.92 -0.69
CA TYR A 60 -1.22 11.56 -0.18
C TYR A 60 -2.55 10.88 -0.53
N SER A 61 -2.52 9.65 -1.01
CA SER A 61 -3.72 8.85 -1.29
C SER A 61 -4.39 8.35 -0.01
N ASP A 62 -5.69 8.07 -0.10
CA ASP A 62 -6.49 7.57 1.02
C ASP A 62 -6.84 6.08 0.82
N PHE A 63 -6.21 5.21 1.64
CA PHE A 63 -6.43 3.77 1.70
C PHE A 63 -7.21 3.33 2.95
N THR A 64 -7.91 4.25 3.61
CA THR A 64 -8.67 3.91 4.81
C THR A 64 -9.56 2.68 4.58
N ASP A 65 -9.46 1.67 5.46
CA ASP A 65 -10.21 0.41 5.40
C ASP A 65 -9.98 -0.41 4.11
N ALA A 66 -8.91 -0.16 3.35
CA ALA A 66 -8.58 -0.92 2.15
C ALA A 66 -7.94 -2.28 2.49
N ASP A 67 -8.14 -3.27 1.61
CA ASP A 67 -7.53 -4.60 1.70
C ASP A 67 -6.46 -4.75 0.61
N LEU A 68 -5.16 -4.74 1.02
CA LEU A 68 -4.00 -4.86 0.14
C LEU A 68 -3.19 -6.14 0.40
N ARG A 69 -3.81 -7.17 1.00
CA ARG A 69 -3.10 -8.40 1.32
C ARG A 69 -2.41 -9.02 0.10
N GLY A 70 -1.12 -9.33 0.25
CA GLY A 70 -0.31 -9.90 -0.81
C GLY A 70 -0.10 -8.99 -2.03
N ALA A 71 -0.49 -7.70 -1.98
CA ALA A 71 -0.24 -6.76 -3.07
C ALA A 71 1.27 -6.49 -3.23
N ASN A 72 1.68 -6.12 -4.44
CA ASN A 72 3.03 -5.70 -4.74
C ASN A 72 3.10 -4.17 -4.74
N LEU A 73 3.76 -3.58 -3.72
CA LEU A 73 4.08 -2.15 -3.59
C LEU A 73 5.60 -1.90 -3.53
N LEU A 74 6.40 -2.82 -4.11
CA LEU A 74 7.85 -2.66 -4.21
C LEU A 74 8.17 -1.26 -4.78
N GLU A 75 9.02 -0.48 -4.07
CA GLU A 75 9.44 0.86 -4.46
C GLU A 75 8.31 1.90 -4.61
N ALA A 76 7.07 1.61 -4.19
CA ALA A 76 5.96 2.55 -4.27
C ALA A 76 6.18 3.79 -3.38
N ASN A 77 5.68 4.94 -3.83
CA ASN A 77 5.69 6.17 -3.05
C ASN A 77 4.35 6.37 -2.33
N LEU A 78 4.31 6.07 -1.05
CA LEU A 78 3.16 6.26 -0.14
C LEU A 78 3.36 7.45 0.82
N LYS A 79 4.24 8.40 0.48
CA LYS A 79 4.51 9.56 1.33
C LYS A 79 3.23 10.28 1.70
N GLY A 80 2.99 10.47 3.01
CA GLY A 80 1.83 11.19 3.52
C GLY A 80 0.47 10.52 3.24
N ALA A 81 0.44 9.26 2.79
CA ALA A 81 -0.79 8.53 2.55
C ALA A 81 -1.54 8.23 3.87
N ILE A 82 -2.86 8.11 3.79
CA ILE A 82 -3.72 7.69 4.90
C ILE A 82 -3.96 6.19 4.77
N LEU A 83 -3.42 5.39 5.68
CA LEU A 83 -3.49 3.92 5.67
C LEU A 83 -4.30 3.38 6.86
N THR A 84 -5.04 4.26 7.54
CA THR A 84 -5.81 3.92 8.76
C THR A 84 -6.69 2.70 8.55
N ASN A 85 -6.59 1.70 9.43
CA ASN A 85 -7.30 0.41 9.39
C ASN A 85 -7.05 -0.43 8.12
N ALA A 86 -6.14 -0.05 7.24
CA ALA A 86 -5.86 -0.83 6.04
C ALA A 86 -5.17 -2.17 6.38
N ASN A 87 -5.41 -3.18 5.57
CA ASN A 87 -4.79 -4.49 5.72
C ASN A 87 -3.65 -4.69 4.71
N PHE A 88 -2.42 -4.66 5.20
CA PHE A 88 -1.18 -4.89 4.44
C PHE A 88 -0.49 -6.22 4.81
N GLU A 89 -1.24 -7.21 5.30
CA GLU A 89 -0.67 -8.51 5.60
C GLU A 89 -0.01 -9.13 4.35
N GLU A 90 1.21 -9.65 4.51
CA GLU A 90 1.98 -10.30 3.43
C GLU A 90 2.22 -9.41 2.19
N THR A 91 2.04 -8.09 2.31
CA THR A 91 2.26 -7.12 1.23
C THR A 91 3.75 -6.89 1.03
N ASP A 92 4.19 -6.81 -0.23
CA ASP A 92 5.56 -6.38 -0.56
C ASP A 92 5.65 -4.84 -0.53
N LEU A 93 6.31 -4.31 0.49
CA LEU A 93 6.60 -2.90 0.71
C LEU A 93 8.11 -2.62 0.70
N MET A 94 8.93 -3.54 0.16
CA MET A 94 10.37 -3.34 0.09
C MET A 94 10.69 -2.05 -0.64
N TRP A 95 11.58 -1.24 -0.04
CA TRP A 95 12.03 0.06 -0.56
C TRP A 95 10.91 1.09 -0.75
N ALA A 96 9.70 0.84 -0.26
CA ALA A 96 8.59 1.80 -0.34
C ALA A 96 8.86 3.03 0.53
N ASN A 97 8.40 4.18 0.08
CA ASN A 97 8.46 5.42 0.84
C ASN A 97 7.14 5.67 1.58
N LEU A 98 7.10 5.38 2.87
CA LEU A 98 5.96 5.64 3.77
C LEU A 98 6.17 6.88 4.65
N ASN A 99 7.16 7.73 4.35
CA ASN A 99 7.46 8.90 5.18
C ASN A 99 6.20 9.74 5.46
N GLY A 100 5.91 9.97 6.73
CA GLY A 100 4.78 10.79 7.17
C GLY A 100 3.40 10.16 6.92
N ALA A 101 3.31 8.89 6.50
CA ALA A 101 2.04 8.19 6.33
C ALA A 101 1.36 7.94 7.68
N ASP A 102 0.02 7.95 7.69
CA ASP A 102 -0.78 7.59 8.87
C ASP A 102 -1.10 6.09 8.85
N LEU A 103 -0.38 5.34 9.70
CA LEU A 103 -0.48 3.88 9.85
C LEU A 103 -1.33 3.47 11.07
N GLN A 104 -2.20 4.36 11.57
CA GLN A 104 -3.03 4.01 12.72
C GLN A 104 -3.86 2.75 12.44
N ASP A 105 -3.78 1.75 13.34
CA ASP A 105 -4.52 0.49 13.26
C ASP A 105 -4.29 -0.31 11.94
N THR A 106 -3.25 0.01 11.18
CA THR A 106 -2.85 -0.75 9.99
C THR A 106 -2.30 -2.12 10.39
N ARG A 107 -2.69 -3.17 9.67
CA ARG A 107 -2.16 -4.53 9.85
C ARG A 107 -0.98 -4.76 8.91
N LEU A 108 0.15 -5.21 9.47
CA LEU A 108 1.42 -5.41 8.76
C LEU A 108 2.04 -6.78 9.00
N ASP A 109 1.26 -7.75 9.52
CA ASP A 109 1.76 -9.09 9.80
C ASP A 109 2.28 -9.76 8.51
N GLY A 110 3.53 -10.20 8.52
CA GLY A 110 4.18 -10.79 7.36
C GLY A 110 4.50 -9.82 6.21
N ALA A 111 4.25 -8.51 6.37
CA ALA A 111 4.63 -7.53 5.36
C ALA A 111 6.16 -7.44 5.21
N TYR A 112 6.62 -7.23 3.99
CA TYR A 112 8.04 -7.06 3.66
C TYR A 112 8.38 -5.57 3.67
N LEU A 113 9.12 -5.11 4.68
CA LEU A 113 9.48 -3.70 4.91
C LEU A 113 10.98 -3.43 4.76
N GLN A 114 11.76 -4.37 4.21
CA GLN A 114 13.19 -4.21 4.04
C GLN A 114 13.48 -2.97 3.17
N GLY A 115 14.35 -2.09 3.64
CA GLY A 115 14.68 -0.83 2.98
C GLY A 115 13.57 0.23 2.97
N ALA A 116 12.38 -0.06 3.52
CA ALA A 116 11.28 0.90 3.54
C ALA A 116 11.56 2.11 4.44
N ASN A 117 11.05 3.28 4.05
CA ASN A 117 11.14 4.51 4.84
C ASN A 117 9.85 4.75 5.64
N LEU A 118 9.90 4.47 6.94
CA LEU A 118 8.80 4.67 7.90
C LEU A 118 9.01 5.91 8.81
N LYS A 119 9.95 6.81 8.49
CA LYS A 119 10.17 8.03 9.27
C LYS A 119 8.89 8.87 9.33
N ASP A 120 8.72 9.55 10.45
CA ASP A 120 7.60 10.47 10.71
C ASP A 120 6.20 9.79 10.64
N THR A 121 6.13 8.46 10.68
CA THR A 121 4.87 7.72 10.76
C THR A 121 4.36 7.61 12.20
N ARG A 122 3.07 7.35 12.36
CA ARG A 122 2.43 7.07 13.66
C ARG A 122 2.30 5.57 13.94
N ILE A 123 3.29 4.80 13.53
CA ILE A 123 3.32 3.36 13.77
C ILE A 123 3.76 3.04 15.20
N ILE A 124 3.24 1.96 15.77
CA ILE A 124 3.69 1.41 17.05
C ILE A 124 4.44 0.09 16.84
N ARG A 125 5.26 -0.29 17.83
CA ARG A 125 6.10 -1.49 17.76
C ARG A 125 5.31 -2.77 17.50
N GLU A 126 4.15 -2.89 18.10
CA GLU A 126 3.27 -4.06 17.98
C GLU A 126 2.82 -4.31 16.55
N GLN A 127 2.62 -3.24 15.75
CA GLN A 127 2.19 -3.35 14.35
C GLN A 127 3.27 -3.95 13.43
N ILE A 128 4.56 -3.73 13.74
CA ILE A 128 5.68 -4.22 12.90
C ILE A 128 6.39 -5.43 13.49
N LYS A 129 5.92 -5.93 14.63
CA LYS A 129 6.56 -7.04 15.34
C LYS A 129 6.71 -8.31 14.50
N PHE A 130 5.78 -8.56 13.60
CA PHE A 130 5.76 -9.74 12.73
C PHE A 130 6.01 -9.39 11.25
N ALA A 131 6.39 -8.15 10.97
CA ALA A 131 6.84 -7.74 9.64
C ALA A 131 8.33 -8.05 9.44
N TYR A 132 8.76 -8.19 8.19
CA TYR A 132 10.16 -8.40 7.83
C TYR A 132 10.84 -7.05 7.63
N THR A 133 11.83 -6.75 8.46
CA THR A 133 12.65 -5.54 8.41
C THR A 133 14.12 -5.88 8.30
N ASP A 134 14.96 -4.92 7.90
CA ASP A 134 16.41 -5.04 7.84
C ASP A 134 17.12 -3.78 8.37
N GLU A 135 18.45 -3.71 8.21
CA GLU A 135 19.27 -2.58 8.64
C GLU A 135 19.02 -1.30 7.83
N ASP A 136 18.47 -1.43 6.61
CA ASP A 136 18.12 -0.32 5.72
C ASP A 136 16.70 0.21 5.99
N THR A 137 15.87 -0.51 6.76
CA THR A 137 14.53 -0.06 7.15
C THR A 137 14.64 1.15 8.08
N GLN A 138 14.08 2.28 7.66
CA GLN A 138 14.13 3.53 8.41
C GLN A 138 12.90 3.66 9.31
N LEU A 139 13.08 3.34 10.59
CA LEU A 139 12.02 3.42 11.60
C LEU A 139 11.84 4.85 12.15
N PRO A 140 10.66 5.21 12.68
CA PRO A 140 10.47 6.46 13.39
C PRO A 140 11.23 6.43 14.73
N ASP A 141 11.57 7.61 15.28
CA ASP A 141 12.45 7.77 16.43
C ASP A 141 11.96 7.06 17.72
N ASN A 142 10.65 6.81 17.82
CA ASN A 142 10.04 6.12 18.97
C ASN A 142 10.18 4.60 18.92
N ILE A 143 10.67 4.04 17.82
CA ILE A 143 10.88 2.60 17.64
C ILE A 143 12.37 2.34 17.40
N ARG A 144 12.95 1.41 18.17
CA ARG A 144 14.37 1.03 18.06
C ARG A 144 14.51 -0.47 17.91
N TYR A 145 15.54 -0.89 17.19
CA TYR A 145 15.96 -2.29 17.12
C TYR A 145 16.55 -2.75 18.47
N PRO A 146 16.45 -4.07 18.79
CA PRO A 146 15.68 -5.12 18.10
C PRO A 146 14.17 -4.97 18.28
N LEU A 147 13.42 -5.38 17.29
CA LEU A 147 11.95 -5.33 17.29
C LEU A 147 11.35 -6.44 18.17
#